data_74444d2f774afdcbedcdf59e4f124440
#
_entry.id   74444d2f774afdcbedcdf59e4f124440
#
_cell.length_a   1.000
_cell.length_b   1.000
_cell.length_c   1.000
_cell.angle_alpha   90.00
_cell.angle_beta   90.00
_cell.angle_gamma   90.00
#
_symmetry.space_group_name_H-M   'P 1'
#
loop_
_entity.id
_entity.type
_entity.pdbx_description
1 polymer ?
#
loop_
_entity_poly.entity_id
_entity_poly.type
_entity_poly.pdbx_seq_one_letter_code
_entity_poly.pdbx_strand_id
1 'polypeptide(L)'
;GIANAGLVLGEIKEHVRRAIELDPGHAQALQMMGGLYAELPWLLGGSEKEAESYLRRAIAADGRYTNAHLILARLLIKQGRSGEARAHLDAVLHIEHPHYPYAWKRRFRPEAERLLKALPSSD
;
A
#
# COMPACT_ATOMS: atom_id res chain seq x y z
N GLY A 1 -5.97 19.24 -17.10
CA GLY A 1 -6.19 18.13 -18.00
C GLY A 1 -5.27 16.96 -17.74
N ILE A 2 -5.32 15.96 -18.57
CA ILE A 2 -4.52 14.74 -18.41
C ILE A 2 -3.02 15.05 -18.42
N ALA A 3 -2.60 15.98 -19.29
CA ALA A 3 -1.18 16.36 -19.38
C ALA A 3 -0.70 16.98 -18.07
N ASN A 4 -1.51 17.85 -17.45
CA ASN A 4 -1.15 18.47 -16.20
C ASN A 4 -1.13 17.44 -15.06
N ALA A 5 -2.08 16.51 -15.06
CA ALA A 5 -2.11 15.43 -14.06
C ALA A 5 -0.85 14.59 -14.16
N GLY A 6 -0.41 14.25 -15.36
CA GLY A 6 0.81 13.51 -15.58
C GLY A 6 2.06 14.22 -15.07
N LEU A 7 2.14 15.53 -15.29
CA LEU A 7 3.25 16.35 -14.80
C LEU A 7 3.28 16.38 -13.27
N VAL A 8 2.12 16.61 -12.63
CA VAL A 8 2.03 16.66 -11.18
C VAL A 8 2.41 15.32 -10.57
N LEU A 9 1.89 14.22 -11.12
CA LEU A 9 2.23 12.88 -10.64
C LEU A 9 3.72 12.58 -10.81
N GLY A 10 4.31 13.03 -11.93
CA GLY A 10 5.73 12.89 -12.16
C GLY A 10 6.57 13.61 -11.11
N GLU A 11 6.15 14.83 -10.74
CA GLU A 11 6.83 15.61 -9.71
C GLU A 11 6.72 14.93 -8.34
N ILE A 12 5.53 14.47 -7.98
CA ILE A 12 5.32 13.76 -6.71
C ILE A 12 6.21 12.52 -6.66
N LYS A 13 6.20 11.74 -7.71
CA LYS A 13 6.99 10.51 -7.80
C LYS A 13 8.48 10.80 -7.64
N GLU A 14 8.96 11.89 -8.27
CA GLU A 14 10.36 12.29 -8.18
C GLU A 14 10.74 12.70 -6.76
N HIS A 15 9.88 13.47 -6.08
CA HIS A 15 10.14 13.85 -4.70
C HIS A 15 10.20 12.64 -3.78
N VAL A 16 9.27 11.70 -3.95
CA VAL A 16 9.24 10.48 -3.13
C VAL A 16 10.46 9.62 -3.40
N ARG A 17 10.84 9.49 -4.68
CA ARG A 17 12.03 8.72 -5.06
C ARG A 17 13.28 9.29 -4.42
N ARG A 18 13.38 10.62 -4.37
CA ARG A 18 14.53 11.29 -3.75
C ARG A 18 14.57 11.03 -2.24
N ALA A 19 13.41 11.03 -1.59
CA ALA A 19 13.35 10.69 -0.16
C ALA A 19 13.87 9.28 0.09
N ILE A 20 13.54 8.34 -0.78
CA ILE A 20 14.00 6.95 -0.67
C ILE A 20 15.51 6.85 -0.95
N GLU A 21 16.03 7.63 -1.89
CA GLU A 21 17.47 7.66 -2.14
C GLU A 21 18.24 8.14 -0.91
N LEU A 22 17.71 9.15 -0.23
CA LEU A 22 18.34 9.71 0.97
C LEU A 22 18.19 8.81 2.18
N ASP A 23 17.09 8.07 2.26
CA ASP A 23 16.79 7.15 3.36
C ASP A 23 16.06 5.92 2.81
N PRO A 24 16.81 4.88 2.40
CA PRO A 24 16.19 3.68 1.80
C PRO A 24 15.23 2.93 2.71
N GLY A 25 15.27 3.16 4.01
CA GLY A 25 14.34 2.57 4.97
C GLY A 25 13.20 3.49 5.37
N HIS A 26 12.97 4.57 4.63
CA HIS A 26 11.91 5.52 4.93
C HIS A 26 10.55 4.90 4.61
N ALA A 27 9.92 4.30 5.62
CA ALA A 27 8.71 3.51 5.44
C ALA A 27 7.57 4.30 4.81
N GLN A 28 7.36 5.54 5.22
CA GLN A 28 6.28 6.37 4.69
C GLN A 28 6.50 6.66 3.20
N ALA A 29 7.73 6.98 2.80
CA ALA A 29 8.05 7.23 1.41
C ALA A 29 7.90 5.96 0.57
N LEU A 30 8.32 4.82 1.10
CA LEU A 30 8.16 3.53 0.44
C LEU A 30 6.68 3.19 0.24
N GLN A 31 5.85 3.44 1.26
CA GLN A 31 4.41 3.23 1.15
C GLN A 31 3.81 4.15 0.08
N MET A 32 4.20 5.42 0.05
CA MET A 32 3.71 6.36 -0.95
C MET A 32 4.07 5.91 -2.36
N MET A 33 5.31 5.46 -2.56
CA MET A 33 5.73 4.98 -3.88
C MET A 33 4.94 3.74 -4.29
N GLY A 34 4.77 2.80 -3.36
CA GLY A 34 3.97 1.61 -3.62
C GLY A 34 2.53 1.95 -3.98
N GLY A 35 1.92 2.89 -3.26
CA GLY A 35 0.58 3.37 -3.55
C GLY A 35 0.46 4.00 -4.93
N LEU A 36 1.44 4.81 -5.32
CA LEU A 36 1.45 5.42 -6.64
C LEU A 36 1.48 4.35 -7.75
N TYR A 37 2.37 3.38 -7.64
CA TYR A 37 2.44 2.31 -8.64
C TYR A 37 1.17 1.46 -8.67
N ALA A 38 0.53 1.26 -7.51
CA ALA A 38 -0.70 0.46 -7.43
C ALA A 38 -1.90 1.19 -8.02
N GLU A 39 -1.99 2.52 -7.81
CA GLU A 39 -3.16 3.31 -8.19
C GLU A 39 -3.12 3.79 -9.64
N LEU A 40 -1.95 4.01 -10.20
CA LEU A 40 -1.85 4.53 -11.56
C LEU A 40 -2.14 3.45 -12.59
N PRO A 41 -2.87 3.80 -13.69
CA PRO A 41 -2.95 2.91 -14.84
C PRO A 41 -1.56 2.67 -15.42
N TRP A 42 -1.38 1.51 -16.06
CA TRP A 42 -0.07 1.18 -16.63
C TRP A 42 0.42 2.20 -17.63
N LEU A 43 -0.50 2.84 -18.38
CA LEU A 43 -0.15 3.88 -19.35
C LEU A 43 0.47 5.12 -18.69
N LEU A 44 0.15 5.36 -17.41
CA LEU A 44 0.68 6.49 -16.65
C LEU A 44 1.79 6.06 -15.70
N GLY A 45 2.35 4.89 -15.90
CA GLY A 45 3.47 4.40 -15.13
C GLY A 45 3.12 3.45 -14.00
N GLY A 46 1.88 2.99 -13.92
CA GLY A 46 1.48 1.99 -12.93
C GLY A 46 2.15 0.65 -13.17
N SER A 47 2.41 -0.07 -12.08
CA SER A 47 3.06 -1.39 -12.15
C SER A 47 2.75 -2.16 -10.88
N GLU A 48 2.05 -3.28 -11.03
CA GLU A 48 1.74 -4.14 -9.88
C GLU A 48 3.01 -4.73 -9.28
N LYS A 49 3.99 -5.05 -10.10
CA LYS A 49 5.27 -5.58 -9.64
C LYS A 49 6.02 -4.58 -8.78
N GLU A 50 6.14 -3.35 -9.27
CA GLU A 50 6.82 -2.29 -8.52
C GLU A 50 6.04 -1.94 -7.25
N ALA A 51 4.70 -1.90 -7.35
CA ALA A 51 3.86 -1.64 -6.19
C ALA A 51 4.12 -2.67 -5.09
N GLU A 52 4.10 -3.94 -5.43
CA GLU A 52 4.33 -5.00 -4.45
C GLU A 52 5.71 -4.87 -3.82
N SER A 53 6.74 -4.61 -4.61
CA SER A 53 8.10 -4.46 -4.11
C SER A 53 8.21 -3.33 -3.10
N TYR A 54 7.71 -2.15 -3.43
CA TYR A 54 7.78 -1.00 -2.52
C TYR A 54 6.95 -1.20 -1.26
N LEU A 55 5.77 -1.81 -1.39
CA LEU A 55 4.90 -2.05 -0.23
C LEU A 55 5.54 -3.05 0.74
N ARG A 56 6.16 -4.10 0.22
CA ARG A 56 6.86 -5.06 1.08
C ARG A 56 8.06 -4.42 1.78
N ARG A 57 8.78 -3.55 1.09
CA ARG A 57 9.88 -2.80 1.71
C ARG A 57 9.36 -1.87 2.80
N ALA A 58 8.23 -1.21 2.58
CA ALA A 58 7.62 -0.34 3.57
C ALA A 58 7.25 -1.13 4.84
N ILE A 59 6.61 -2.27 4.66
CA ILE A 59 6.19 -3.13 5.78
C ILE A 59 7.42 -3.64 6.54
N ALA A 60 8.47 -4.03 5.84
CA ALA A 60 9.69 -4.50 6.47
C ALA A 60 10.38 -3.39 7.27
N ALA A 61 10.30 -2.16 6.78
CA ALA A 61 10.90 -1.00 7.46
C ALA A 61 10.09 -0.61 8.69
N ASP A 62 8.75 -0.58 8.60
CA ASP A 62 7.87 -0.29 9.73
C ASP A 62 6.44 -0.74 9.40
N GLY A 63 6.07 -1.91 9.93
CA GLY A 63 4.74 -2.49 9.71
C GLY A 63 3.59 -1.74 10.38
N ARG A 64 3.88 -0.70 11.18
CA ARG A 64 2.83 0.09 11.81
C ARG A 64 2.14 1.06 10.87
N TYR A 65 2.66 1.21 9.65
CA TYR A 65 1.95 1.92 8.58
C TYR A 65 0.94 0.94 7.96
N THR A 66 -0.20 0.78 8.63
CA THR A 66 -1.16 -0.26 8.27
C THR A 66 -1.77 -0.08 6.89
N ASN A 67 -1.76 1.14 6.36
CA ASN A 67 -2.23 1.37 5.00
C ASN A 67 -1.36 0.64 3.96
N ALA A 68 -0.08 0.41 4.24
CA ALA A 68 0.77 -0.38 3.36
C ALA A 68 0.27 -1.83 3.26
N HIS A 69 -0.13 -2.41 4.39
CA HIS A 69 -0.75 -3.75 4.39
C HIS A 69 -2.05 -3.76 3.60
N LEU A 70 -2.89 -2.72 3.73
CA LEU A 70 -4.16 -2.65 3.01
C LEU A 70 -3.96 -2.54 1.50
N ILE A 71 -3.06 -1.67 1.06
CA ILE A 71 -2.80 -1.52 -0.37
C ILE A 71 -2.27 -2.85 -0.95
N LEU A 72 -1.35 -3.48 -0.24
CA LEU A 72 -0.82 -4.77 -0.67
C LEU A 72 -1.90 -5.84 -0.68
N ALA A 73 -2.76 -5.88 0.34
CA ALA A 73 -3.85 -6.85 0.38
C ALA A 73 -4.79 -6.69 -0.82
N ARG A 74 -5.17 -5.46 -1.16
CA ARG A 74 -6.03 -5.22 -2.32
C ARG A 74 -5.36 -5.69 -3.62
N LEU A 75 -4.07 -5.45 -3.76
CA LEU A 75 -3.32 -5.91 -4.91
C LEU A 75 -3.30 -7.44 -5.00
N LEU A 76 -3.05 -8.09 -3.88
CA LEU A 76 -3.01 -9.56 -3.80
C LEU A 76 -4.38 -10.17 -4.11
N ILE A 77 -5.45 -9.55 -3.61
CA ILE A 77 -6.83 -10.00 -3.92
C ILE A 77 -7.07 -9.93 -5.42
N LYS A 78 -6.68 -8.83 -6.05
CA LYS A 78 -6.84 -8.66 -7.49
C LYS A 78 -6.10 -9.76 -8.27
N GLN A 79 -4.99 -10.24 -7.74
CA GLN A 79 -4.18 -11.29 -8.35
C GLN A 79 -4.63 -12.71 -7.98
N GLY A 80 -5.69 -12.84 -7.18
CA GLY A 80 -6.18 -14.14 -6.73
C GLY A 80 -5.34 -14.78 -5.63
N ARG A 81 -4.47 -14.01 -4.99
CA ARG A 81 -3.58 -14.49 -3.92
C ARG A 81 -4.22 -14.25 -2.56
N SER A 82 -5.35 -14.91 -2.33
CA SER A 82 -6.20 -14.66 -1.15
C SER A 82 -5.55 -15.03 0.17
N GLY A 83 -4.76 -16.09 0.20
CA GLY A 83 -4.08 -16.50 1.44
C GLY A 83 -3.10 -15.47 1.94
N GLU A 84 -2.29 -14.91 1.03
CA GLU A 84 -1.35 -13.85 1.38
C GLU A 84 -2.09 -12.58 1.77
N ALA A 85 -3.17 -12.25 1.03
CA ALA A 85 -3.98 -11.08 1.34
C ALA A 85 -4.55 -11.17 2.75
N ARG A 86 -5.04 -12.34 3.13
CA ARG A 86 -5.62 -12.56 4.47
C ARG A 86 -4.60 -12.24 5.56
N ALA A 87 -3.35 -12.67 5.39
CA ALA A 87 -2.31 -12.41 6.37
C ALA A 87 -2.08 -10.90 6.57
N HIS A 88 -2.08 -10.12 5.48
CA HIS A 88 -1.91 -8.68 5.59
C HIS A 88 -3.12 -7.99 6.19
N LEU A 89 -4.32 -8.47 5.89
CA LEU A 89 -5.54 -7.92 6.50
C LEU A 89 -5.59 -8.21 8.00
N ASP A 90 -5.21 -9.43 8.39
CA ASP A 90 -5.11 -9.78 9.82
C ASP A 90 -4.10 -8.88 10.52
N ALA A 91 -2.99 -8.57 9.88
CA ALA A 91 -2.00 -7.66 10.45
C ALA A 91 -2.59 -6.28 10.75
N VAL A 92 -3.46 -5.76 9.87
CA VAL A 92 -4.15 -4.49 10.12
C VAL A 92 -5.01 -4.56 11.37
N LEU A 93 -5.73 -5.69 11.56
CA LEU A 93 -6.64 -5.83 12.70
C LEU A 93 -5.91 -5.96 14.03
N HIS A 94 -4.76 -6.62 14.04
CA HIS A 94 -4.07 -6.99 15.28
C HIS A 94 -2.87 -6.12 15.61
N ILE A 95 -2.65 -5.05 14.85
CA ILE A 95 -1.52 -4.14 15.09
C ILE A 95 -1.68 -3.43 16.42
N GLU A 96 -0.60 -3.36 17.18
CA GLU A 96 -0.52 -2.52 18.36
C GLU A 96 0.17 -1.23 17.99
N HIS A 97 -0.32 -0.10 18.49
CA HIS A 97 0.27 1.22 18.26
C HIS A 97 0.44 1.58 16.78
N PRO A 98 -0.63 1.50 15.97
CA PRO A 98 -0.52 1.85 14.56
C PRO A 98 -0.16 3.32 14.38
N HIS A 99 0.59 3.63 13.32
CA HIS A 99 0.73 5.02 12.90
C HIS A 99 -0.65 5.51 12.43
N TYR A 100 -0.90 6.80 12.61
CA TYR A 100 -2.19 7.42 12.28
C TYR A 100 -3.36 6.67 12.92
N PRO A 101 -3.38 6.59 14.27
CA PRO A 101 -4.40 5.77 14.96
C PRO A 101 -5.83 6.18 14.66
N TYR A 102 -6.09 7.45 14.40
CA TYR A 102 -7.42 7.92 14.04
C TYR A 102 -7.85 7.35 12.68
N ALA A 103 -6.97 7.44 11.67
CA ALA A 103 -7.25 6.89 10.35
C ALA A 103 -7.36 5.36 10.40
N TRP A 104 -6.54 4.72 11.22
CA TRP A 104 -6.61 3.27 11.42
C TRP A 104 -8.00 2.87 11.95
N LYS A 105 -8.46 3.56 12.99
CA LYS A 105 -9.74 3.25 13.62
C LYS A 105 -10.93 3.53 12.69
N ARG A 106 -10.86 4.63 11.95
CA ARG A 106 -12.01 5.13 11.15
C ARG A 106 -12.05 4.57 9.73
N ARG A 107 -10.91 4.21 9.17
CA ARG A 107 -10.84 3.81 7.77
C ARG A 107 -10.18 2.46 7.56
N PHE A 108 -8.97 2.28 8.06
CA PHE A 108 -8.16 1.12 7.68
C PHE A 108 -8.68 -0.17 8.31
N ARG A 109 -8.96 -0.16 9.58
CA ARG A 109 -9.50 -1.32 10.28
C ARG A 109 -10.87 -1.76 9.73
N PRO A 110 -11.86 -0.85 9.58
CA PRO A 110 -13.14 -1.25 8.99
C PRO A 110 -13.01 -1.81 7.58
N GLU A 111 -12.11 -1.24 6.77
CA GLU A 111 -11.89 -1.77 5.42
C GLU A 111 -11.26 -3.16 5.46
N ALA A 112 -10.30 -3.39 6.34
CA ALA A 112 -9.71 -4.71 6.51
C ALA A 112 -10.76 -5.74 6.92
N GLU A 113 -11.64 -5.38 7.85
CA GLU A 113 -12.74 -6.26 8.25
C GLU A 113 -13.66 -6.59 7.09
N ARG A 114 -14.01 -5.59 6.29
CA ARG A 114 -14.88 -5.77 5.13
C ARG A 114 -14.24 -6.69 4.09
N LEU A 115 -12.96 -6.46 3.80
CA LEU A 115 -12.25 -7.28 2.82
C LEU A 115 -12.09 -8.72 3.28
N LEU A 116 -11.82 -8.93 4.57
CA LEU A 116 -11.73 -10.29 5.12
C LEU A 116 -13.03 -11.06 4.96
N LYS A 117 -14.16 -10.40 5.20
CA LYS A 117 -15.47 -11.04 5.03
C LYS A 117 -15.75 -11.42 3.58
N ALA A 118 -15.19 -10.67 2.64
CA ALA A 118 -15.40 -10.92 1.22
C ALA A 118 -14.47 -11.99 0.64
N LEU A 119 -13.41 -12.37 1.35
CA LEU A 119 -12.47 -13.39 0.88
C LEU A 119 -13.08 -14.79 0.97
N PRO A 120 -12.64 -15.71 0.08
CA PRO A 120 -13.01 -17.12 0.22
C PRO A 120 -12.60 -17.66 1.58
N SER A 121 -13.42 -18.53 2.16
CA SER A 121 -13.22 -19.03 3.52
C SER A 121 -12.01 -19.95 3.66
N SER A 122 -11.55 -20.52 2.56
CA SER A 122 -10.36 -21.36 2.64
C SER A 122 -9.64 -21.38 1.33
N ASP A 123 -8.43 -21.68 1.42
CA ASP A 123 -7.59 -21.79 0.35
C ASP A 123 -6.87 -22.91 0.21
#